data_83f9ce2528e7dbffd2ff26bbcd41ceed
#
_entry.id   83f9ce2528e7dbffd2ff26bbcd41ceed
#
_cell.length_a   1.000
_cell.length_b   1.000
_cell.length_c   1.000
_cell.angle_alpha   90.00
_cell.angle_beta   90.00
_cell.angle_gamma   90.00
#
_symmetry.space_group_name_H-M   'P 1'
#
loop_
_entity.id
_entity.type
_entity.pdbx_description
1 polymer ?
#
loop_
_entity_poly.entity_id
_entity_poly.type
_entity_poly.pdbx_seq_one_letter_code
_entity_poly.pdbx_strand_id
1 'polypeptide(L)'
;MGGQVPSNGYICPSFKHQKMLRKYYFMALALLSGVAVNAQFSKGDRMVGATLGSAIYNSGSSDISVDQIGTNKSVSNSHNISISPSLGWFLSENTAVGASLNLNPYGSKVSYEQNGTTYQSDKSNSFNIGLGAFVRHYLGNSGKLLPFGQFGFNLGISSLKTEGFFYGGSGSSAYKISYDGNGSGGFFANASLQGGFTKMTGENAGLDFFIGYTYGYNKNVFDKTTLRDNGNDGTIDETLKNKTTTKFTNHGFFLGVGFQVFLRKKK
;
A
#
# COMPACT_ATOMS: atom_id res chain seq x y z
N MET A 1 -34.63 -41.72 21.28
CA MET A 1 -33.17 -41.79 21.12
C MET A 1 -32.65 -40.35 21.05
N GLY A 2 -32.16 -39.84 22.17
CA GLY A 2 -31.67 -38.48 22.29
C GLY A 2 -30.17 -38.45 22.11
N GLY A 3 -29.69 -37.79 21.06
CA GLY A 3 -28.29 -37.56 20.82
C GLY A 3 -27.83 -36.24 21.51
N GLN A 4 -26.96 -36.34 22.50
CA GLN A 4 -26.30 -35.20 23.10
C GLN A 4 -25.20 -34.68 22.17
N VAL A 5 -25.21 -33.36 21.89
CA VAL A 5 -24.18 -32.63 21.19
C VAL A 5 -23.09 -32.25 22.23
N PRO A 6 -21.80 -32.56 22.00
CA PRO A 6 -20.75 -32.15 22.93
C PRO A 6 -20.47 -30.64 22.78
N SER A 7 -20.48 -29.93 23.91
CA SER A 7 -20.08 -28.53 24.03
C SER A 7 -18.56 -28.41 23.93
N ASN A 8 -18.08 -27.85 22.84
CA ASN A 8 -16.68 -27.46 22.68
C ASN A 8 -16.38 -26.23 23.56
N GLY A 9 -15.69 -26.46 24.68
CA GLY A 9 -15.14 -25.42 25.53
C GLY A 9 -14.01 -24.66 24.79
N TYR A 10 -14.23 -23.40 24.50
CA TYR A 10 -13.18 -22.50 24.02
C TYR A 10 -12.18 -22.22 25.16
N ILE A 11 -10.97 -22.74 25.04
CA ILE A 11 -9.86 -22.42 25.94
C ILE A 11 -9.39 -21.01 25.58
N CYS A 12 -9.67 -20.06 26.47
CA CYS A 12 -9.16 -18.68 26.39
C CYS A 12 -7.64 -18.70 26.62
N PRO A 13 -6.79 -18.20 25.68
CA PRO A 13 -5.36 -18.23 25.88
C PRO A 13 -4.95 -17.23 26.98
N SER A 14 -4.21 -17.74 27.93
CA SER A 14 -3.82 -17.17 29.21
C SER A 14 -3.00 -15.87 29.09
N PHE A 15 -3.26 -14.94 29.98
CA PHE A 15 -2.68 -13.61 30.25
C PHE A 15 -1.15 -13.53 30.47
N LYS A 16 -0.38 -14.57 30.23
CA LYS A 16 1.09 -14.56 30.40
C LYS A 16 1.87 -13.80 29.34
N HIS A 17 1.30 -13.59 28.14
CA HIS A 17 2.00 -12.90 27.03
C HIS A 17 2.07 -11.37 27.19
N GLN A 18 1.17 -10.76 27.94
CA GLN A 18 1.17 -9.29 28.13
C GLN A 18 2.34 -8.74 28.97
N LYS A 19 2.86 -9.53 29.92
CA LYS A 19 4.00 -9.09 30.76
C LYS A 19 5.35 -9.12 30.02
N MET A 20 5.52 -10.00 29.03
CA MET A 20 6.74 -10.04 28.22
C MET A 20 6.80 -8.87 27.24
N LEU A 21 5.71 -8.55 26.58
CA LEU A 21 5.64 -7.41 25.64
C LEU A 21 5.99 -6.08 26.34
N ARG A 22 5.53 -5.84 27.55
CA ARG A 22 5.89 -4.63 28.32
C ARG A 22 7.40 -4.48 28.57
N LYS A 23 8.12 -5.57 28.87
CA LYS A 23 9.59 -5.51 29.08
C LYS A 23 10.34 -5.12 27.80
N TYR A 24 9.91 -5.61 26.63
CA TYR A 24 10.55 -5.26 25.35
C TYR A 24 10.24 -3.83 24.92
N TYR A 25 9.05 -3.30 25.24
CA TYR A 25 8.73 -1.88 25.00
C TYR A 25 9.60 -0.94 25.85
N PHE A 26 9.82 -1.24 27.13
CA PHE A 26 10.71 -0.44 27.99
C PHE A 26 12.18 -0.56 27.58
N MET A 27 12.62 -1.72 27.13
CA MET A 27 14.00 -1.91 26.66
C MET A 27 14.24 -1.20 25.30
N ALA A 28 13.26 -1.20 24.39
CA ALA A 28 13.32 -0.42 23.16
C ALA A 28 13.28 1.10 23.43
N LEU A 29 12.50 1.55 24.41
CA LEU A 29 12.45 2.96 24.82
C LEU A 29 13.75 3.42 25.50
N ALA A 30 14.38 2.56 26.29
CA ALA A 30 15.65 2.84 26.99
C ALA A 30 16.86 2.89 26.04
N LEU A 31 16.84 2.12 24.96
CA LEU A 31 17.85 2.19 23.89
C LEU A 31 17.75 3.48 23.06
N LEU A 32 16.63 4.18 23.12
CA LEU A 32 16.39 5.45 22.43
C LEU A 32 16.88 6.68 23.20
N SER A 33 17.28 6.56 24.48
CA SER A 33 17.56 7.69 25.38
C SER A 33 19.04 8.00 25.63
N GLY A 34 19.97 7.33 25.00
CA GLY A 34 21.37 7.38 25.44
C GLY A 34 22.45 7.63 24.43
N VAL A 35 22.38 8.70 23.57
CA VAL A 35 23.60 9.21 22.91
C VAL A 35 23.50 10.72 22.79
N ALA A 36 24.17 11.44 23.70
CA ALA A 36 24.48 12.86 23.50
C ALA A 36 25.63 12.96 22.50
N VAL A 37 25.35 13.42 21.29
CA VAL A 37 26.37 13.58 20.24
C VAL A 37 26.18 14.92 19.55
N ASN A 38 27.29 15.57 19.20
CA ASN A 38 27.33 16.88 18.57
C ASN A 38 26.39 16.96 17.35
N ALA A 39 25.52 17.94 17.37
CA ALA A 39 24.47 18.12 16.38
C ALA A 39 25.02 18.35 14.97
N GLN A 40 24.63 17.51 14.03
CA GLN A 40 24.93 17.71 12.61
C GLN A 40 23.96 18.71 11.97
N PHE A 41 22.77 18.86 12.53
CA PHE A 41 21.75 19.81 12.09
C PHE A 41 21.55 20.91 13.11
N SER A 42 21.00 22.03 12.65
CA SER A 42 20.66 23.17 13.49
C SER A 42 19.20 23.54 13.31
N LYS A 43 18.60 24.13 14.34
CA LYS A 43 17.25 24.69 14.23
C LYS A 43 17.17 25.69 13.07
N GLY A 44 16.23 25.46 12.17
CA GLY A 44 16.01 26.28 10.96
C GLY A 44 16.67 25.74 9.71
N ASP A 45 17.51 24.70 9.80
CA ASP A 45 17.95 23.96 8.61
C ASP A 45 16.75 23.35 7.89
N ARG A 46 16.91 23.09 6.60
CA ARG A 46 15.87 22.50 5.76
C ARG A 46 16.34 21.18 5.18
N MET A 47 15.41 20.30 4.91
CA MET A 47 15.68 19.09 4.14
C MET A 47 14.73 19.05 2.94
N VAL A 48 15.29 18.71 1.77
CA VAL A 48 14.54 18.50 0.53
C VAL A 48 14.91 17.13 0.01
N GLY A 49 13.92 16.33 -0.32
CA GLY A 49 14.23 15.00 -0.79
C GLY A 49 13.06 14.32 -1.48
N ALA A 50 13.27 13.06 -1.79
CA ALA A 50 12.23 12.18 -2.29
C ALA A 50 12.43 10.78 -1.74
N THR A 51 11.34 10.08 -1.47
CA THR A 51 11.37 8.68 -1.09
C THR A 51 10.69 7.84 -2.15
N LEU A 52 11.28 6.68 -2.43
CA LEU A 52 10.67 5.56 -3.12
C LEU A 52 10.25 4.55 -2.04
N GLY A 53 8.97 4.58 -1.68
CA GLY A 53 8.45 3.77 -0.59
C GLY A 53 8.18 2.33 -0.99
N SER A 54 7.78 2.10 -2.24
CA SER A 54 7.62 0.76 -2.81
C SER A 54 7.79 0.82 -4.32
N ALA A 55 8.43 -0.19 -4.87
CA ALA A 55 8.41 -0.49 -6.28
C ALA A 55 8.26 -2.00 -6.38
N ILE A 56 7.01 -2.47 -6.51
CA ILE A 56 6.68 -3.89 -6.47
C ILE A 56 6.06 -4.27 -7.81
N TYR A 57 6.61 -5.30 -8.42
CA TYR A 57 6.00 -6.00 -9.51
C TYR A 57 5.76 -7.44 -9.07
N ASN A 58 4.52 -7.89 -9.12
CA ASN A 58 4.16 -9.27 -8.84
C ASN A 58 3.60 -9.91 -10.11
N SER A 59 4.09 -11.09 -10.42
CA SER A 59 3.54 -11.94 -11.46
C SER A 59 3.45 -13.36 -10.90
N GLY A 60 2.31 -13.99 -11.10
CA GLY A 60 2.09 -15.34 -10.60
C GLY A 60 1.06 -16.08 -11.42
N SER A 61 1.16 -17.40 -11.43
CA SER A 61 0.14 -18.28 -11.97
C SER A 61 -0.20 -19.36 -10.95
N SER A 62 -1.44 -19.77 -10.94
CA SER A 62 -1.93 -20.90 -10.15
C SER A 62 -2.73 -21.81 -11.06
N ASP A 63 -2.38 -23.07 -11.10
CA ASP A 63 -3.06 -24.11 -11.87
C ASP A 63 -3.81 -25.01 -10.90
N ILE A 64 -5.11 -25.20 -11.13
CA ILE A 64 -5.95 -26.14 -10.38
C ILE A 64 -6.47 -27.16 -11.38
N SER A 65 -5.96 -28.38 -11.29
CA SER A 65 -6.44 -29.52 -12.08
C SER A 65 -7.44 -30.31 -11.26
N VAL A 66 -8.63 -30.51 -11.81
CA VAL A 66 -9.67 -31.38 -11.23
C VAL A 66 -9.89 -32.52 -12.22
N ASP A 67 -9.74 -33.77 -11.77
CA ASP A 67 -9.97 -34.93 -12.58
C ASP A 67 -11.35 -34.89 -13.22
N GLN A 68 -11.42 -35.14 -14.53
CA GLN A 68 -12.63 -35.12 -15.37
C GLN A 68 -13.27 -33.74 -15.64
N ILE A 69 -12.78 -32.63 -15.01
CA ILE A 69 -13.32 -31.28 -15.23
C ILE A 69 -12.37 -30.41 -16.06
N GLY A 70 -11.08 -30.74 -16.02
CA GLY A 70 -10.03 -30.01 -16.75
C GLY A 70 -9.14 -29.14 -15.85
N THR A 71 -8.28 -28.38 -16.48
CA THR A 71 -7.33 -27.49 -15.78
C THR A 71 -7.82 -26.05 -15.83
N ASN A 72 -7.99 -25.45 -14.67
CA ASN A 72 -8.23 -24.03 -14.51
C ASN A 72 -6.92 -23.34 -14.12
N LYS A 73 -6.54 -22.31 -14.85
CA LYS A 73 -5.34 -21.51 -14.60
C LYS A 73 -5.73 -20.07 -14.29
N SER A 74 -5.16 -19.52 -13.24
CA SER A 74 -5.24 -18.11 -12.92
C SER A 74 -3.87 -17.44 -13.12
N VAL A 75 -3.82 -16.38 -13.89
CA VAL A 75 -2.62 -15.56 -14.10
C VAL A 75 -2.87 -14.18 -13.55
N SER A 76 -2.02 -13.75 -12.61
CA SER A 76 -2.10 -12.44 -11.97
C SER A 76 -0.82 -11.65 -12.18
N ASN A 77 -0.97 -10.41 -12.60
CA ASN A 77 0.12 -9.45 -12.71
C ASN A 77 -0.28 -8.16 -11.99
N SER A 78 0.58 -7.63 -11.16
CA SER A 78 0.36 -6.34 -10.52
C SER A 78 1.65 -5.54 -10.39
N HIS A 79 1.52 -4.22 -10.43
CA HIS A 79 2.61 -3.30 -10.15
C HIS A 79 2.13 -2.18 -9.23
N ASN A 80 3.02 -1.74 -8.37
CA ASN A 80 2.79 -0.64 -7.44
C ASN A 80 4.09 0.16 -7.31
N ILE A 81 4.00 1.47 -7.49
CA ILE A 81 5.12 2.39 -7.28
C ILE A 81 4.64 3.49 -6.36
N SER A 82 5.45 3.84 -5.34
CA SER A 82 5.15 4.93 -4.43
C SER A 82 6.33 5.89 -4.40
N ILE A 83 6.11 7.12 -4.86
CA ILE A 83 7.12 8.18 -4.88
C ILE A 83 6.59 9.36 -4.06
N SER A 84 7.43 9.87 -3.15
CA SER A 84 7.03 10.96 -2.27
C SER A 84 8.14 12.02 -2.18
N PRO A 85 8.15 13.04 -3.06
CA PRO A 85 8.95 14.23 -2.84
C PRO A 85 8.52 14.95 -1.56
N SER A 86 9.48 15.49 -0.82
CA SER A 86 9.24 16.04 0.51
C SER A 86 10.11 17.27 0.79
N LEU A 87 9.60 18.14 1.65
CA LEU A 87 10.27 19.31 2.17
C LEU A 87 10.07 19.31 3.69
N GLY A 88 11.17 19.51 4.44
CA GLY A 88 11.15 19.53 5.90
C GLY A 88 11.95 20.70 6.48
N TRP A 89 11.66 21.02 7.72
CA TRP A 89 12.31 22.05 8.52
C TRP A 89 12.72 21.48 9.86
N PHE A 90 13.95 21.70 10.27
CA PHE A 90 14.45 21.30 11.59
C PHE A 90 13.94 22.27 12.65
N LEU A 91 13.10 21.76 13.56
CA LEU A 91 12.62 22.47 14.75
C LEU A 91 13.65 22.47 15.88
N SER A 92 14.49 21.44 15.92
CA SER A 92 15.62 21.26 16.82
C SER A 92 16.75 20.57 16.06
N GLU A 93 17.87 20.34 16.74
CA GLU A 93 19.03 19.64 16.17
C GLU A 93 18.72 18.22 15.67
N ASN A 94 17.66 17.60 16.19
CA ASN A 94 17.34 16.20 15.92
C ASN A 94 15.94 16.00 15.32
N THR A 95 15.10 17.02 15.32
CA THR A 95 13.67 16.85 14.95
C THR A 95 13.33 17.76 13.78
N ALA A 96 12.88 17.15 12.70
CA ALA A 96 12.34 17.83 11.55
C ALA A 96 10.83 17.56 11.43
N VAL A 97 10.09 18.56 10.97
CA VAL A 97 8.71 18.43 10.51
C VAL A 97 8.65 18.79 9.04
N GLY A 98 7.70 18.23 8.31
CA GLY A 98 7.67 18.53 6.90
C GLY A 98 6.36 18.14 6.23
N ALA A 99 6.32 18.45 4.93
CA ALA A 99 5.25 18.08 4.03
C ALA A 99 5.80 17.20 2.89
N SER A 100 4.93 16.37 2.32
CA SER A 100 5.24 15.54 1.18
C SER A 100 4.08 15.53 0.17
N LEU A 101 4.42 15.36 -1.09
CA LEU A 101 3.47 15.02 -2.15
C LEU A 101 3.58 13.53 -2.40
N ASN A 102 2.46 12.81 -2.32
CA ASN A 102 2.44 11.36 -2.51
C ASN A 102 1.86 11.05 -3.89
N LEU A 103 2.60 10.27 -4.67
CA LEU A 103 2.24 9.80 -6.00
C LEU A 103 2.31 8.28 -5.99
N ASN A 104 1.18 7.62 -6.25
CA ASN A 104 1.10 6.17 -6.21
C ASN A 104 0.28 5.60 -7.36
N PRO A 105 0.89 5.34 -8.53
CA PRO A 105 0.29 4.53 -9.58
C PRO A 105 0.26 3.05 -9.17
N TYR A 106 -0.88 2.44 -9.39
CA TYR A 106 -1.13 1.02 -9.18
C TYR A 106 -1.83 0.41 -10.38
N GLY A 107 -1.43 -0.78 -10.79
CA GLY A 107 -2.11 -1.55 -11.81
C GLY A 107 -2.14 -3.03 -11.47
N SER A 108 -3.24 -3.69 -11.80
CA SER A 108 -3.37 -5.12 -11.67
C SER A 108 -4.20 -5.71 -12.82
N LYS A 109 -3.84 -6.92 -13.25
CA LYS A 109 -4.59 -7.72 -14.19
C LYS A 109 -4.64 -9.15 -13.67
N VAL A 110 -5.85 -9.71 -13.64
CA VAL A 110 -6.07 -11.13 -13.34
C VAL A 110 -6.81 -11.73 -14.51
N SER A 111 -6.34 -12.87 -15.01
CA SER A 111 -6.99 -13.63 -16.08
C SER A 111 -7.19 -15.06 -15.61
N TYR A 112 -8.34 -15.62 -15.95
CA TYR A 112 -8.69 -17.01 -15.66
C TYR A 112 -8.86 -17.76 -16.98
N GLU A 113 -8.17 -18.87 -17.09
CA GLU A 113 -8.13 -19.71 -18.28
C GLU A 113 -8.66 -21.11 -17.95
N GLN A 114 -9.42 -21.67 -18.85
CA GLN A 114 -9.83 -23.08 -18.79
C GLN A 114 -9.46 -23.74 -20.12
N ASN A 115 -8.70 -24.81 -20.07
CA ASN A 115 -8.23 -25.54 -21.25
C ASN A 115 -7.56 -24.64 -22.29
N GLY A 116 -6.76 -23.66 -21.83
CA GLY A 116 -6.04 -22.72 -22.70
C GLY A 116 -6.87 -21.54 -23.22
N THR A 117 -8.16 -21.46 -22.87
CA THR A 117 -9.04 -20.36 -23.26
C THR A 117 -9.31 -19.45 -22.07
N THR A 118 -9.06 -18.14 -22.24
CA THR A 118 -9.41 -17.14 -21.22
C THR A 118 -10.91 -16.94 -21.18
N TYR A 119 -11.54 -17.28 -20.07
CA TYR A 119 -12.98 -17.09 -19.87
C TYR A 119 -13.33 -15.89 -18.99
N GLN A 120 -12.35 -15.36 -18.23
CA GLN A 120 -12.53 -14.16 -17.43
C GLN A 120 -11.23 -13.36 -17.43
N SER A 121 -11.34 -12.05 -17.48
CA SER A 121 -10.21 -11.14 -17.27
C SER A 121 -10.69 -9.86 -16.58
N ASP A 122 -9.99 -9.48 -15.53
CA ASP A 122 -10.23 -8.28 -14.74
C ASP A 122 -8.96 -7.43 -14.74
N LYS A 123 -9.08 -6.16 -15.12
CA LYS A 123 -7.98 -5.20 -15.08
C LYS A 123 -8.39 -3.98 -14.29
N SER A 124 -7.49 -3.52 -13.43
CA SER A 124 -7.69 -2.35 -12.59
C SER A 124 -6.46 -1.49 -12.62
N ASN A 125 -6.63 -0.20 -12.90
CA ASN A 125 -5.58 0.80 -12.80
C ASN A 125 -6.07 1.91 -11.88
N SER A 126 -5.23 2.33 -10.94
CA SER A 126 -5.51 3.47 -10.08
C SER A 126 -4.33 4.41 -10.02
N PHE A 127 -4.63 5.66 -9.80
CA PHE A 127 -3.64 6.69 -9.52
C PHE A 127 -4.07 7.49 -8.31
N ASN A 128 -3.21 7.47 -7.29
CA ASN A 128 -3.44 8.21 -6.06
C ASN A 128 -2.48 9.40 -6.00
N ILE A 129 -3.03 10.57 -5.71
CA ILE A 129 -2.26 11.79 -5.46
C ILE A 129 -2.72 12.41 -4.14
N GLY A 130 -1.78 12.79 -3.28
CA GLY A 130 -2.12 13.33 -1.97
C GLY A 130 -1.01 14.16 -1.35
N LEU A 131 -1.40 14.91 -0.33
CA LEU A 131 -0.52 15.69 0.50
C LEU A 131 -0.31 14.96 1.82
N GLY A 132 0.91 14.98 2.30
CA GLY A 132 1.32 14.40 3.57
C GLY A 132 1.99 15.40 4.49
N ALA A 133 1.95 15.09 5.77
CA ALA A 133 2.78 15.72 6.79
C ALA A 133 3.57 14.65 7.53
N PHE A 134 4.76 14.99 7.99
CA PHE A 134 5.59 14.07 8.75
C PHE A 134 6.34 14.77 9.89
N VAL A 135 6.68 13.97 10.88
CA VAL A 135 7.64 14.31 11.93
C VAL A 135 8.73 13.24 11.88
N ARG A 136 9.99 13.67 11.74
CA ARG A 136 11.17 12.81 11.76
C ARG A 136 12.07 13.18 12.92
N HIS A 137 12.47 12.20 13.69
CA HIS A 137 13.43 12.36 14.78
C HIS A 137 14.66 11.51 14.52
N TYR A 138 15.83 12.13 14.49
CA TYR A 138 17.14 11.49 14.38
C TYR A 138 17.62 11.07 15.78
N LEU A 139 18.03 9.81 15.93
CA LEU A 139 18.44 9.21 17.21
C LEU A 139 19.93 9.43 17.50
N GLY A 140 20.61 10.27 16.74
CA GLY A 140 22.01 10.62 16.90
C GLY A 140 22.43 11.56 15.79
N ASN A 141 23.47 12.35 16.01
CA ASN A 141 23.83 13.48 15.15
C ASN A 141 25.28 13.43 14.70
N SER A 142 26.01 12.40 15.01
CA SER A 142 27.42 12.29 14.65
C SER A 142 27.67 11.10 13.75
N GLY A 143 28.52 11.33 12.77
CA GLY A 143 28.97 10.29 11.88
C GLY A 143 28.21 10.24 10.55
N LYS A 144 28.57 9.27 9.74
CA LYS A 144 28.03 9.10 8.38
C LYS A 144 26.68 8.34 8.35
N LEU A 145 26.26 7.79 9.49
CA LEU A 145 25.03 6.99 9.61
C LEU A 145 24.15 7.59 10.70
N LEU A 146 22.99 8.09 10.33
CA LEU A 146 22.04 8.78 11.20
C LEU A 146 20.75 7.95 11.34
N PRO A 147 20.58 7.19 12.40
CA PRO A 147 19.34 6.48 12.66
C PRO A 147 18.18 7.46 12.85
N PHE A 148 16.99 7.10 12.39
CA PHE A 148 15.80 7.93 12.57
C PHE A 148 14.52 7.11 12.79
N GLY A 149 13.57 7.75 13.46
CA GLY A 149 12.16 7.38 13.48
C GLY A 149 11.33 8.45 12.78
N GLN A 150 10.29 8.06 12.05
CA GLN A 150 9.40 9.00 11.39
C GLN A 150 7.95 8.53 11.52
N PHE A 151 7.08 9.46 11.88
CA PHE A 151 5.63 9.32 11.76
C PHE A 151 5.17 10.17 10.58
N GLY A 152 4.29 9.62 9.75
CA GLY A 152 3.70 10.30 8.60
C GLY A 152 2.20 10.12 8.55
N PHE A 153 1.52 11.13 8.01
CA PHE A 153 0.09 11.10 7.71
C PHE A 153 -0.16 11.70 6.34
N ASN A 154 -1.03 11.06 5.53
CA ASN A 154 -1.31 11.47 4.16
C ASN A 154 -2.80 11.45 3.89
N LEU A 155 -3.26 12.42 3.12
CA LEU A 155 -4.62 12.53 2.60
C LEU A 155 -4.56 12.82 1.10
N GLY A 156 -5.50 12.27 0.34
CA GLY A 156 -5.51 12.55 -1.08
C GLY A 156 -6.73 12.00 -1.80
N ILE A 157 -6.67 12.14 -3.11
CA ILE A 157 -7.69 11.68 -4.03
C ILE A 157 -7.16 10.49 -4.83
N SER A 158 -8.09 9.64 -5.24
CA SER A 158 -7.84 8.43 -6.02
C SER A 158 -8.69 8.45 -7.29
N SER A 159 -8.08 8.16 -8.41
CA SER A 159 -8.79 7.79 -9.63
C SER A 159 -8.70 6.28 -9.84
N LEU A 160 -9.75 5.68 -10.37
CA LEU A 160 -9.83 4.26 -10.63
C LEU A 160 -10.41 4.02 -12.01
N LYS A 161 -9.73 3.20 -12.81
CA LYS A 161 -10.27 2.64 -14.04
C LYS A 161 -10.27 1.11 -13.93
N THR A 162 -11.42 0.49 -14.19
CA THR A 162 -11.57 -0.96 -14.18
C THR A 162 -12.18 -1.40 -15.52
N GLU A 163 -11.71 -2.49 -16.06
CA GLU A 163 -12.26 -3.11 -17.24
C GLU A 163 -12.17 -4.63 -17.15
N GLY A 164 -13.11 -5.34 -17.72
CA GLY A 164 -13.04 -6.79 -17.71
C GLY A 164 -14.19 -7.44 -18.45
N PHE A 165 -14.10 -8.77 -18.51
CA PHE A 165 -15.14 -9.61 -19.09
C PHE A 165 -15.19 -10.97 -18.40
N PHE A 166 -16.35 -11.60 -18.55
CA PHE A 166 -16.60 -12.97 -18.13
C PHE A 166 -17.50 -13.67 -19.14
N TYR A 167 -17.12 -14.88 -19.54
CA TYR A 167 -17.95 -15.79 -20.32
C TYR A 167 -18.58 -16.83 -19.40
N GLY A 168 -19.90 -17.04 -19.54
CA GLY A 168 -20.64 -18.04 -18.77
C GLY A 168 -21.64 -18.78 -19.63
N GLY A 169 -22.24 -19.82 -19.05
CA GLY A 169 -23.18 -20.70 -19.75
C GLY A 169 -22.49 -21.66 -20.72
N SER A 170 -23.27 -22.42 -21.42
CA SER A 170 -22.82 -23.35 -22.46
C SER A 170 -23.91 -23.54 -23.52
N GLY A 171 -23.51 -23.83 -24.76
CA GLY A 171 -24.44 -24.01 -25.89
C GLY A 171 -25.32 -22.78 -26.12
N SER A 172 -26.62 -22.98 -26.27
CA SER A 172 -27.60 -21.90 -26.51
C SER A 172 -27.80 -20.96 -25.32
N SER A 173 -27.25 -21.28 -24.15
CA SER A 173 -27.29 -20.46 -22.94
C SER A 173 -25.96 -19.75 -22.70
N ALA A 174 -25.04 -19.75 -23.64
CA ALA A 174 -23.79 -19.02 -23.55
C ALA A 174 -24.06 -17.52 -23.48
N TYR A 175 -23.27 -16.81 -22.68
CA TYR A 175 -23.34 -15.35 -22.58
C TYR A 175 -21.98 -14.76 -22.28
N LYS A 176 -21.82 -13.50 -22.65
CA LYS A 176 -20.66 -12.67 -22.27
C LYS A 176 -21.12 -11.47 -21.48
N ILE A 177 -20.47 -11.22 -20.37
CA ILE A 177 -20.61 -9.98 -19.63
C ILE A 177 -19.28 -9.24 -19.74
N SER A 178 -19.33 -8.00 -20.21
CA SER A 178 -18.17 -7.09 -20.18
C SER A 178 -18.51 -5.87 -19.37
N TYR A 179 -17.50 -5.26 -18.76
CA TYR A 179 -17.68 -4.04 -18.00
C TYR A 179 -16.52 -3.08 -18.18
N ASP A 180 -16.84 -1.81 -18.09
CA ASP A 180 -15.92 -0.69 -18.01
C ASP A 180 -16.37 0.20 -16.83
N GLY A 181 -15.42 0.64 -16.04
CA GLY A 181 -15.67 1.52 -14.90
C GLY A 181 -14.60 2.61 -14.86
N ASN A 182 -15.02 3.85 -14.73
CA ASN A 182 -14.15 5.00 -14.62
C ASN A 182 -14.63 5.96 -13.54
N GLY A 183 -13.72 6.43 -12.69
CA GLY A 183 -14.05 7.35 -11.62
C GLY A 183 -12.85 8.09 -11.06
N SER A 184 -13.06 9.37 -10.75
CA SER A 184 -12.11 10.24 -10.06
C SER A 184 -12.58 10.68 -8.66
N GLY A 185 -13.69 10.11 -8.18
CA GLY A 185 -14.31 10.47 -6.90
C GLY A 185 -13.76 9.72 -5.68
N GLY A 186 -12.57 9.15 -5.77
CA GLY A 186 -11.93 8.42 -4.68
C GLY A 186 -11.25 9.33 -3.68
N PHE A 187 -11.16 8.84 -2.44
CA PHE A 187 -10.44 9.48 -1.34
C PHE A 187 -9.61 8.44 -0.61
N PHE A 188 -8.41 8.80 -0.20
CA PHE A 188 -7.61 7.99 0.70
C PHE A 188 -7.06 8.78 1.88
N ALA A 189 -6.85 8.08 2.98
CA ALA A 189 -6.16 8.57 4.16
C ALA A 189 -5.26 7.45 4.68
N ASN A 190 -4.00 7.75 4.99
CA ASN A 190 -3.12 6.78 5.61
C ASN A 190 -2.19 7.41 6.64
N ALA A 191 -1.83 6.60 7.63
CA ALA A 191 -0.82 6.91 8.62
C ALA A 191 0.31 5.88 8.52
N SER A 192 1.55 6.31 8.74
CA SER A 192 2.71 5.43 8.70
C SER A 192 3.66 5.70 9.85
N LEU A 193 4.29 4.62 10.33
CA LEU A 193 5.40 4.67 11.26
C LEU A 193 6.61 4.00 10.60
N GLN A 194 7.76 4.69 10.59
CA GLN A 194 8.96 4.25 9.90
C GLN A 194 10.16 4.32 10.83
N GLY A 195 11.08 3.39 10.67
CA GLY A 195 12.38 3.40 11.32
C GLY A 195 13.46 3.04 10.32
N GLY A 196 14.61 3.71 10.40
CA GLY A 196 15.68 3.50 9.44
C GLY A 196 16.92 4.31 9.76
N PHE A 197 17.72 4.51 8.75
CA PHE A 197 18.93 5.33 8.84
C PHE A 197 19.16 6.13 7.56
N THR A 198 19.71 7.32 7.73
CA THR A 198 20.26 8.15 6.65
C THR A 198 21.76 7.93 6.59
N LYS A 199 22.28 7.42 5.48
CA LYS A 199 23.71 7.36 5.20
C LYS A 199 24.14 8.63 4.50
N MET A 200 24.91 9.46 5.17
CA MET A 200 25.45 10.69 4.56
C MET A 200 26.45 10.34 3.46
N THR A 201 26.23 10.85 2.26
CA THR A 201 27.09 10.69 1.08
C THR A 201 28.03 11.88 0.87
N GLY A 202 27.78 12.95 1.60
CA GLY A 202 28.56 14.20 1.62
C GLY A 202 28.13 15.04 2.81
N GLU A 203 28.53 16.29 2.85
CA GLU A 203 28.21 17.22 3.94
C GLU A 203 26.70 17.53 4.00
N ASN A 204 26.04 17.58 2.84
CA ASN A 204 24.68 18.05 2.69
C ASN A 204 23.74 17.06 1.99
N ALA A 205 24.19 15.83 1.72
CA ALA A 205 23.37 14.84 1.03
C ALA A 205 23.40 13.49 1.74
N GLY A 206 22.30 12.78 1.73
CA GLY A 206 22.18 11.48 2.34
C GLY A 206 21.20 10.57 1.61
N LEU A 207 21.41 9.28 1.80
CA LEU A 207 20.52 8.20 1.34
C LEU A 207 19.81 7.58 2.55
N ASP A 208 18.49 7.56 2.50
CA ASP A 208 17.64 6.91 3.49
C ASP A 208 17.41 5.45 3.12
N PHE A 209 17.45 4.58 4.13
CA PHE A 209 17.01 3.20 4.07
C PHE A 209 16.10 2.97 5.27
N PHE A 210 14.89 2.50 5.03
CA PHE A 210 13.91 2.35 6.11
C PHE A 210 12.95 1.20 5.89
N ILE A 211 12.41 0.73 7.00
CA ILE A 211 11.25 -0.14 7.08
C ILE A 211 10.13 0.64 7.76
N GLY A 212 8.91 0.42 7.34
CA GLY A 212 7.76 1.07 7.94
C GLY A 212 6.54 0.16 7.98
N TYR A 213 5.57 0.59 8.77
CA TYR A 213 4.23 0.04 8.81
C TYR A 213 3.25 1.14 8.45
N THR A 214 2.28 0.81 7.61
CA THR A 214 1.22 1.73 7.19
C THR A 214 -0.14 1.16 7.53
N TYR A 215 -1.06 2.05 7.88
CA TYR A 215 -2.48 1.79 8.02
C TYR A 215 -3.23 2.80 7.17
N GLY A 216 -4.10 2.33 6.29
CA GLY A 216 -4.77 3.16 5.31
C GLY A 216 -6.25 2.84 5.15
N TYR A 217 -7.01 3.87 4.80
CA TYR A 217 -8.39 3.79 4.37
C TYR A 217 -8.52 4.34 2.95
N ASN A 218 -9.23 3.63 2.11
CA ASN A 218 -9.51 4.03 0.73
C ASN A 218 -11.01 3.91 0.44
N LYS A 219 -11.53 4.92 -0.24
CA LYS A 219 -12.88 4.93 -0.79
C LYS A 219 -12.79 5.31 -2.26
N ASN A 220 -13.22 4.42 -3.14
CA ASN A 220 -13.31 4.70 -4.57
C ASN A 220 -14.78 4.80 -4.98
N VAL A 221 -15.08 5.78 -5.81
CA VAL A 221 -16.41 5.99 -6.40
C VAL A 221 -16.23 6.09 -7.90
N PHE A 222 -16.89 5.22 -8.63
CA PHE A 222 -16.79 5.17 -10.09
C PHE A 222 -18.10 4.76 -10.74
N ASP A 223 -18.31 5.23 -11.94
CA ASP A 223 -19.42 4.82 -12.78
C ASP A 223 -19.02 3.56 -13.54
N LYS A 224 -19.81 2.50 -13.39
CA LYS A 224 -19.62 1.20 -14.03
C LYS A 224 -20.69 0.95 -15.06
N THR A 225 -20.30 0.73 -16.29
CA THR A 225 -21.17 0.23 -17.37
C THR A 225 -20.93 -1.25 -17.53
N THR A 226 -21.97 -2.04 -17.45
CA THR A 226 -21.95 -3.49 -17.67
C THR A 226 -22.78 -3.78 -18.90
N LEU A 227 -22.22 -4.53 -19.84
CA LEU A 227 -22.82 -4.93 -21.09
C LEU A 227 -22.99 -6.45 -21.04
N ARG A 228 -24.18 -6.93 -21.41
CA ARG A 228 -24.49 -8.35 -21.50
C ARG A 228 -24.87 -8.69 -22.93
N ASP A 229 -24.26 -9.73 -23.45
CA ASP A 229 -24.49 -10.34 -24.76
C ASP A 229 -24.92 -11.77 -24.48
N ASN A 230 -26.25 -12.05 -24.63
CA ASN A 230 -26.81 -13.39 -24.49
C ASN A 230 -26.62 -14.10 -25.83
N GLY A 231 -26.11 -15.30 -25.80
CA GLY A 231 -25.77 -16.04 -27.02
C GLY A 231 -24.33 -15.82 -27.47
N ASN A 232 -23.65 -14.80 -26.96
CA ASN A 232 -22.26 -14.46 -27.31
C ASN A 232 -22.06 -14.29 -28.82
N ASP A 233 -23.03 -13.63 -29.46
CA ASP A 233 -23.06 -13.38 -30.90
C ASP A 233 -22.53 -11.99 -31.31
N GLY A 234 -22.11 -11.19 -30.35
CA GLY A 234 -21.60 -9.84 -30.50
C GLY A 234 -22.67 -8.75 -30.40
N THR A 235 -23.94 -9.13 -30.21
CA THR A 235 -25.05 -8.21 -30.02
C THR A 235 -25.23 -7.92 -28.51
N ILE A 236 -25.28 -6.65 -28.15
CA ILE A 236 -25.51 -6.26 -26.74
C ILE A 236 -27.02 -6.26 -26.48
N ASP A 237 -27.48 -7.22 -25.65
CA ASP A 237 -28.89 -7.34 -25.26
C ASP A 237 -29.26 -6.43 -24.10
N GLU A 238 -28.30 -6.20 -23.19
CA GLU A 238 -28.57 -5.44 -21.98
C GLU A 238 -27.39 -4.53 -21.65
N THR A 239 -27.70 -3.30 -21.28
CA THR A 239 -26.74 -2.32 -20.78
C THR A 239 -27.17 -1.80 -19.44
N LEU A 240 -26.35 -2.03 -18.42
CA LEU A 240 -26.60 -1.58 -17.05
C LEU A 240 -25.54 -0.55 -16.66
N LYS A 241 -25.98 0.63 -16.19
CA LYS A 241 -25.10 1.69 -15.69
C LYS A 241 -25.34 1.88 -14.20
N ASN A 242 -24.30 1.73 -13.42
CA ASN A 242 -24.35 1.84 -11.96
C ASN A 242 -23.21 2.68 -11.42
N LYS A 243 -23.52 3.47 -10.39
CA LYS A 243 -22.49 4.12 -9.58
C LYS A 243 -22.03 3.13 -8.50
N THR A 244 -20.77 2.76 -8.54
CA THR A 244 -20.17 1.81 -7.61
C THR A 244 -19.30 2.52 -6.60
N THR A 245 -19.45 2.17 -5.34
CA THR A 245 -18.60 2.65 -4.24
C THR A 245 -17.93 1.46 -3.60
N THR A 246 -16.60 1.48 -3.58
CA THR A 246 -15.79 0.51 -2.83
C THR A 246 -15.09 1.20 -1.67
N LYS A 247 -15.07 0.55 -0.52
CA LYS A 247 -14.36 1.01 0.68
C LYS A 247 -13.51 -0.14 1.16
N PHE A 248 -12.25 0.11 1.44
CA PHE A 248 -11.36 -0.88 2.01
C PHE A 248 -10.34 -0.24 2.94
N THR A 249 -9.94 -1.02 3.92
CA THR A 249 -8.88 -0.69 4.86
C THR A 249 -7.73 -1.63 4.58
N ASN A 250 -6.53 -1.09 4.52
CA ASN A 250 -5.31 -1.87 4.30
C ASN A 250 -4.27 -1.52 5.36
N HIS A 251 -3.44 -2.48 5.65
CA HIS A 251 -2.30 -2.28 6.53
C HIS A 251 -1.18 -3.24 6.14
N GLY A 252 0.06 -2.86 6.42
CA GLY A 252 1.19 -3.72 6.08
C GLY A 252 2.53 -3.08 6.31
N PHE A 253 3.56 -3.91 6.19
CA PHE A 253 4.95 -3.46 6.22
C PHE A 253 5.43 -3.08 4.82
N PHE A 254 6.34 -2.14 4.76
CA PHE A 254 7.01 -1.74 3.53
C PHE A 254 8.47 -1.41 3.77
N LEU A 255 9.27 -1.57 2.74
CA LEU A 255 10.66 -1.12 2.68
C LEU A 255 10.75 0.09 1.75
N GLY A 256 11.65 1.00 2.03
CA GLY A 256 11.84 2.15 1.18
C GLY A 256 13.27 2.65 1.18
N VAL A 257 13.57 3.40 0.13
CA VAL A 257 14.79 4.16 -0.03
C VAL A 257 14.46 5.62 -0.32
N GLY A 258 15.33 6.52 0.08
CA GLY A 258 15.12 7.94 -0.16
C GLY A 258 16.44 8.65 -0.41
N PHE A 259 16.34 9.85 -0.97
CA PHE A 259 17.43 10.76 -1.13
C PHE A 259 17.07 12.08 -0.45
N GLN A 260 17.97 12.62 0.36
CA GLN A 260 17.79 13.86 1.10
C GLN A 260 18.94 14.83 0.85
N VAL A 261 18.61 16.10 0.65
CA VAL A 261 19.54 17.21 0.63
C VAL A 261 19.24 18.10 1.84
N PHE A 262 20.25 18.39 2.61
CA PHE A 262 20.18 19.24 3.81
C PHE A 262 20.71 20.63 3.50
N LEU A 263 19.83 21.61 3.57
CA LEU A 263 20.15 23.02 3.32
C LEU A 263 20.38 23.70 4.66
N ARG A 264 21.65 23.95 4.98
CA ARG A 264 22.04 24.60 6.24
C ARG A 264 21.72 26.08 6.20
N LYS A 265 21.17 26.59 7.30
CA LYS A 265 20.99 28.02 7.48
C LYS A 265 22.39 28.70 7.55
N LYS A 266 22.65 29.65 6.66
CA LYS A 266 23.85 30.49 6.82
C LYS A 266 23.78 31.19 8.17
N LYS A 267 24.83 31.03 8.95
CA LYS A 267 25.03 31.79 10.20
C LYS A 267 25.27 33.25 9.92
#